data_b697c2e1088b6f9ad0cff6919105a8d1
#
_entry.id   b697c2e1088b6f9ad0cff6919105a8d1
#
_cell.length_a   1.000
_cell.length_b   1.000
_cell.length_c   1.000
_cell.angle_alpha   90.00
_cell.angle_beta   90.00
_cell.angle_gamma   90.00
#
_symmetry.space_group_name_H-M   'P 1'
#
loop_
_entity.id
_entity.type
_entity.pdbx_description
1 polymer ?
#
loop_
_entity_poly.entity_id
_entity_poly.type
_entity_poly.pdbx_seq_one_letter_code
_entity_poly.pdbx_strand_id
1 'polypeptide(L)'
;MSTGALDAGGGQLPRGRHRLPRGAVVENQRQRLIRAVPPVVRAKGFHAMTVEDISARAGVSRRTFYENFRDKEDCFMTSYRHHAQELLAVVAGAASAAEDWEDRARFAIAALLRFFAQRPDYAHMGVIEVMAAGPTAVAERDQALGAIASLIGEEALALAPQPAPRLLLRTVAGGGLQLIYAWVLAGRSAELERLLPTIMYMVLCAPHGPAGAAARAGLMPDHAGPS
;
A
#
# COMPACT_ATOMS: atom_id res chain seq x y z
N MET A 1 17.29 -22.47 28.03
CA MET A 1 16.04 -22.80 27.32
C MET A 1 15.86 -21.72 26.28
N SER A 2 16.29 -22.03 25.05
CA SER A 2 16.35 -21.05 23.96
C SER A 2 15.10 -21.19 23.10
N THR A 3 14.22 -20.19 23.16
CA THR A 3 12.99 -20.11 22.36
C THR A 3 13.39 -19.54 20.99
N GLY A 4 13.53 -20.42 20.00
CA GLY A 4 13.77 -20.00 18.61
C GLY A 4 12.56 -19.27 18.06
N ALA A 5 12.71 -18.00 17.75
CA ALA A 5 11.77 -17.22 16.98
C ALA A 5 11.64 -17.84 15.59
N LEU A 6 10.41 -18.24 15.22
CA LEU A 6 10.09 -18.68 13.87
C LEU A 6 10.15 -17.46 12.95
N ASP A 7 11.19 -17.43 12.13
CA ASP A 7 11.38 -16.43 11.07
C ASP A 7 10.27 -16.61 10.02
N ALA A 8 9.38 -15.63 9.93
CA ALA A 8 8.24 -15.60 9.00
C ALA A 8 8.65 -15.27 7.55
N GLY A 9 9.89 -15.57 7.18
CA GLY A 9 10.45 -15.39 5.85
C GLY A 9 10.09 -16.55 4.91
N GLY A 10 9.16 -16.36 3.96
CA GLY A 10 8.76 -17.34 2.93
C GLY A 10 9.86 -17.70 1.95
N GLY A 11 11.04 -18.10 2.44
CA GLY A 11 12.13 -18.68 1.65
C GLY A 11 11.80 -20.10 1.16
N GLN A 12 12.52 -20.55 0.14
CA GLN A 12 12.42 -21.94 -0.35
C GLN A 12 12.88 -22.89 0.77
N LEU A 13 12.01 -23.81 1.17
CA LEU A 13 12.33 -24.82 2.17
C LEU A 13 13.53 -25.66 1.69
N PRO A 14 14.50 -26.03 2.57
CA PRO A 14 15.62 -26.87 2.22
C PRO A 14 15.18 -28.20 1.59
N ARG A 15 15.90 -28.66 0.56
CA ARG A 15 15.66 -29.98 -0.05
C ARG A 15 16.11 -31.06 0.92
N GLY A 16 15.16 -31.72 1.60
CA GLY A 16 15.39 -32.81 2.54
C GLY A 16 14.08 -33.41 3.04
N ARG A 17 14.11 -34.62 3.59
CA ARG A 17 12.96 -35.30 4.22
C ARG A 17 12.54 -34.58 5.50
N HIS A 18 11.99 -33.37 5.37
CA HIS A 18 11.35 -32.69 6.50
C HIS A 18 9.93 -33.21 6.62
N ARG A 19 9.57 -33.72 7.80
CA ARG A 19 8.20 -34.08 8.21
C ARG A 19 7.37 -32.81 8.45
N LEU A 20 7.34 -31.88 7.48
CA LEU A 20 6.39 -30.80 7.55
C LEU A 20 5.00 -31.32 7.25
N PRO A 21 3.97 -30.96 8.00
CA PRO A 21 2.59 -31.31 7.68
C PRO A 21 2.29 -30.88 6.24
N ARG A 22 1.59 -31.73 5.47
CA ARG A 22 1.25 -31.46 4.06
C ARG A 22 0.61 -30.07 3.88
N GLY A 23 -0.20 -29.64 4.86
CA GLY A 23 -0.81 -28.30 4.90
C GLY A 23 0.22 -27.16 4.94
N ALA A 24 1.31 -27.32 5.70
CA ALA A 24 2.37 -26.29 5.80
C ALA A 24 3.13 -26.12 4.48
N VAL A 25 3.32 -27.22 3.72
CA VAL A 25 3.95 -27.17 2.38
C VAL A 25 3.04 -26.44 1.39
N VAL A 26 1.74 -26.74 1.39
CA VAL A 26 0.75 -26.10 0.52
C VAL A 26 0.67 -24.61 0.83
N GLU A 27 0.59 -24.22 2.11
CA GLU A 27 0.55 -22.82 2.51
C GLU A 27 1.83 -22.09 2.11
N ASN A 28 3.00 -22.67 2.30
CA ASN A 28 4.26 -22.06 1.86
C ASN A 28 4.27 -21.83 0.32
N GLN A 29 3.79 -22.80 -0.47
CA GLN A 29 3.70 -22.64 -1.92
C GLN A 29 2.73 -21.52 -2.32
N ARG A 30 1.57 -21.44 -1.65
CA ARG A 30 0.59 -20.37 -1.84
C ARG A 30 1.20 -19.00 -1.54
N GLN A 31 1.90 -18.85 -0.42
CA GLN A 31 2.56 -17.60 -0.05
C GLN A 31 3.65 -17.19 -1.04
N ARG A 32 4.41 -18.16 -1.58
CA ARG A 32 5.41 -17.89 -2.62
C ARG A 32 4.78 -17.36 -3.90
N LEU A 33 3.63 -17.91 -4.32
CA LEU A 33 2.87 -17.43 -5.47
C LEU A 33 2.36 -16.01 -5.24
N ILE A 34 1.77 -15.71 -4.08
CA ILE A 34 1.30 -14.38 -3.70
C ILE A 34 2.43 -13.34 -3.78
N ARG A 35 3.61 -13.67 -3.24
CA ARG A 35 4.78 -12.78 -3.25
C ARG A 35 5.45 -12.66 -4.62
N ALA A 36 5.22 -13.58 -5.53
CA ALA A 36 5.76 -13.53 -6.88
C ALA A 36 5.02 -12.53 -7.79
N VAL A 37 3.75 -12.22 -7.50
CA VAL A 37 2.92 -11.37 -8.35
C VAL A 37 3.46 -9.95 -8.50
N PRO A 38 3.79 -9.19 -7.42
CA PRO A 38 4.23 -7.79 -7.56
C PRO A 38 5.44 -7.62 -8.49
N PRO A 39 6.56 -8.35 -8.34
CA PRO A 39 7.70 -8.19 -9.24
C PRO A 39 7.42 -8.64 -10.68
N VAL A 40 6.55 -9.63 -10.88
CA VAL A 40 6.18 -10.09 -12.24
C VAL A 40 5.31 -9.05 -12.93
N VAL A 41 4.30 -8.54 -12.25
CA VAL A 41 3.39 -7.54 -12.83
C VAL A 41 4.11 -6.21 -13.07
N ARG A 42 5.05 -5.82 -12.22
CA ARG A 42 5.88 -4.64 -12.47
C ARG A 42 6.73 -4.78 -13.72
N ALA A 43 7.26 -5.98 -13.99
CA ALA A 43 8.13 -6.21 -15.15
C ALA A 43 7.37 -6.31 -16.48
N LYS A 44 6.14 -6.82 -16.47
CA LYS A 44 5.38 -7.18 -17.69
C LYS A 44 4.06 -6.43 -17.85
N GLY A 45 3.51 -5.86 -16.79
CA GLY A 45 2.15 -5.36 -16.72
C GLY A 45 1.12 -6.49 -16.53
N PHE A 46 -0.06 -6.13 -16.03
CA PHE A 46 -1.13 -7.08 -15.72
C PHE A 46 -1.57 -7.91 -16.93
N HIS A 47 -1.74 -7.27 -18.08
CA HIS A 47 -2.25 -7.96 -19.28
C HIS A 47 -1.25 -8.99 -19.83
N ALA A 48 0.05 -8.65 -19.88
CA ALA A 48 1.08 -9.53 -20.43
C ALA A 48 1.63 -10.57 -19.43
N MET A 49 1.36 -10.41 -18.13
CA MET A 49 1.71 -11.39 -17.10
C MET A 49 0.98 -12.72 -17.34
N THR A 50 1.70 -13.83 -17.22
CA THR A 50 1.16 -15.19 -17.40
C THR A 50 1.30 -16.04 -16.15
N VAL A 51 0.52 -17.14 -16.07
CA VAL A 51 0.67 -18.16 -15.01
C VAL A 51 2.08 -18.75 -14.98
N GLU A 52 2.70 -18.89 -16.16
CA GLU A 52 4.06 -19.40 -16.28
C GLU A 52 5.07 -18.47 -15.62
N ASP A 53 4.94 -17.16 -15.84
CA ASP A 53 5.81 -16.14 -15.22
C ASP A 53 5.70 -16.16 -13.68
N ILE A 54 4.48 -16.20 -13.16
CA ILE A 54 4.23 -16.27 -11.71
C ILE A 54 4.81 -17.57 -11.14
N SER A 55 4.55 -18.71 -11.79
CA SER A 55 5.02 -20.01 -11.34
C SER A 55 6.55 -20.10 -11.34
N ALA A 56 7.19 -19.62 -12.41
CA ALA A 56 8.65 -19.57 -12.53
C ALA A 56 9.27 -18.68 -11.44
N ARG A 57 8.72 -17.49 -11.23
CA ARG A 57 9.17 -16.57 -10.18
C ARG A 57 8.98 -17.16 -8.78
N ALA A 58 7.86 -17.83 -8.54
CA ALA A 58 7.58 -18.52 -7.27
C ALA A 58 8.40 -19.79 -7.09
N GLY A 59 9.03 -20.33 -8.14
CA GLY A 59 9.75 -21.60 -8.11
C GLY A 59 8.83 -22.79 -7.83
N VAL A 60 7.62 -22.78 -8.41
CA VAL A 60 6.65 -23.88 -8.34
C VAL A 60 6.25 -24.34 -9.75
N SER A 61 5.63 -25.53 -9.84
CA SER A 61 5.09 -26.01 -11.12
C SER A 61 3.79 -25.31 -11.49
N ARG A 62 3.43 -25.30 -12.80
CA ARG A 62 2.09 -24.84 -13.24
C ARG A 62 0.97 -25.66 -12.59
N ARG A 63 1.17 -26.96 -12.37
CA ARG A 63 0.21 -27.80 -11.64
C ARG A 63 -0.02 -27.25 -10.23
N THR A 64 1.06 -26.96 -9.50
CA THR A 64 0.98 -26.36 -8.14
C THR A 64 0.28 -25.00 -8.16
N PHE A 65 0.46 -24.20 -9.22
CA PHE A 65 -0.31 -22.96 -9.37
C PHE A 65 -1.81 -23.25 -9.42
N TYR A 66 -2.27 -24.15 -10.29
CA TYR A 66 -3.70 -24.46 -10.45
C TYR A 66 -4.29 -25.25 -9.26
N GLU A 67 -3.46 -25.85 -8.42
CA GLU A 67 -3.89 -26.39 -7.12
C GLU A 67 -4.22 -25.30 -6.09
N ASN A 68 -3.73 -24.03 -6.28
CA ASN A 68 -3.90 -22.91 -5.37
C ASN A 68 -4.78 -21.77 -5.91
N PHE A 69 -4.79 -21.56 -7.22
CA PHE A 69 -5.50 -20.46 -7.88
C PHE A 69 -6.16 -20.93 -9.18
N ARG A 70 -7.30 -20.33 -9.51
CA ARG A 70 -8.05 -20.68 -10.74
C ARG A 70 -7.35 -20.16 -12.00
N ASP A 71 -6.84 -18.92 -11.93
CA ASP A 71 -6.25 -18.18 -13.03
C ASP A 71 -5.30 -17.10 -12.50
N LYS A 72 -4.67 -16.33 -13.38
CA LYS A 72 -3.76 -15.25 -13.01
C LYS A 72 -4.49 -14.09 -12.31
N GLU A 73 -5.74 -13.84 -12.65
CA GLU A 73 -6.59 -12.81 -12.08
C GLU A 73 -6.88 -13.11 -10.60
N ASP A 74 -7.24 -14.35 -10.27
CA ASP A 74 -7.47 -14.83 -8.92
C ASP A 74 -6.20 -14.71 -8.05
N CYS A 75 -5.05 -15.09 -8.63
CA CYS A 75 -3.75 -14.95 -7.97
C CYS A 75 -3.38 -13.47 -7.74
N PHE A 76 -3.59 -12.61 -8.74
CA PHE A 76 -3.35 -11.17 -8.64
C PHE A 76 -4.22 -10.54 -7.54
N MET A 77 -5.52 -10.79 -7.56
CA MET A 77 -6.45 -10.24 -6.57
C MET A 77 -6.14 -10.74 -5.16
N THR A 78 -5.75 -12.01 -5.01
CA THR A 78 -5.33 -12.54 -3.71
C THR A 78 -4.04 -11.86 -3.22
N SER A 79 -3.08 -11.64 -4.13
CA SER A 79 -1.85 -10.91 -3.82
C SER A 79 -2.14 -9.45 -3.45
N TYR A 80 -3.02 -8.79 -4.20
CA TYR A 80 -3.45 -7.43 -3.90
C TYR A 80 -4.04 -7.31 -2.49
N ARG A 81 -5.02 -8.17 -2.15
CA ARG A 81 -5.68 -8.19 -0.84
C ARG A 81 -4.69 -8.45 0.30
N HIS A 82 -3.79 -9.39 0.11
CA HIS A 82 -2.76 -9.72 1.10
C HIS A 82 -1.91 -8.49 1.46
N HIS A 83 -1.36 -7.81 0.45
CA HIS A 83 -0.53 -6.63 0.67
C HIS A 83 -1.33 -5.40 1.12
N ALA A 84 -2.59 -5.25 0.68
CA ALA A 84 -3.48 -4.19 1.15
C ALA A 84 -3.80 -4.36 2.65
N GLN A 85 -4.00 -5.60 3.11
CA GLN A 85 -4.18 -5.90 4.54
C GLN A 85 -2.92 -5.61 5.36
N GLU A 86 -1.73 -5.97 4.84
CA GLU A 86 -0.46 -5.61 5.48
C GLU A 86 -0.30 -4.08 5.59
N LEU A 87 -0.59 -3.36 4.51
CA LEU A 87 -0.55 -1.89 4.49
C LEU A 87 -1.49 -1.29 5.53
N LEU A 88 -2.75 -1.73 5.54
CA LEU A 88 -3.76 -1.26 6.51
C LEU A 88 -3.34 -1.53 7.95
N ALA A 89 -2.77 -2.69 8.25
CA ALA A 89 -2.27 -3.02 9.57
C ALA A 89 -1.11 -2.12 10.00
N VAL A 90 -0.16 -1.84 9.10
CA VAL A 90 0.97 -0.94 9.36
C VAL A 90 0.50 0.50 9.59
N VAL A 91 -0.43 0.99 8.75
CA VAL A 91 -0.98 2.35 8.88
C VAL A 91 -1.79 2.49 10.17
N ALA A 92 -2.66 1.52 10.48
CA ALA A 92 -3.45 1.54 11.72
C ALA A 92 -2.57 1.47 12.97
N GLY A 93 -1.54 0.62 12.95
CA GLY A 93 -0.56 0.52 14.03
C GLY A 93 0.19 1.84 14.27
N ALA A 94 0.60 2.53 13.20
CA ALA A 94 1.23 3.84 13.31
C ALA A 94 0.26 4.91 13.83
N ALA A 95 -0.97 4.91 13.33
CA ALA A 95 -2.02 5.84 13.75
C ALA A 95 -2.37 5.71 15.24
N SER A 96 -2.39 4.48 15.77
CA SER A 96 -2.73 4.21 17.17
C SER A 96 -1.68 4.68 18.19
N ALA A 97 -0.48 5.04 17.75
CA ALA A 97 0.58 5.57 18.60
C ALA A 97 0.45 7.08 18.86
N ALA A 98 -0.48 7.77 18.18
CA ALA A 98 -0.67 9.21 18.29
C ALA A 98 -1.69 9.57 19.38
N GLU A 99 -1.45 10.67 20.09
CA GLU A 99 -2.34 11.22 21.11
C GLU A 99 -3.42 12.14 20.51
N ASP A 100 -3.08 12.88 19.45
CA ASP A 100 -4.00 13.78 18.76
C ASP A 100 -4.21 13.38 17.28
N TRP A 101 -5.18 14.03 16.63
CA TRP A 101 -5.55 13.70 15.26
C TRP A 101 -4.52 14.16 14.20
N GLU A 102 -3.77 15.24 14.44
CA GLU A 102 -2.76 15.75 13.51
C GLU A 102 -1.57 14.80 13.47
N ASP A 103 -1.10 14.34 14.62
CA ASP A 103 -0.06 13.33 14.71
C ASP A 103 -0.54 11.97 14.20
N ARG A 104 -1.79 11.61 14.43
CA ARG A 104 -2.41 10.40 13.86
C ARG A 104 -2.38 10.44 12.35
N ALA A 105 -2.80 11.55 11.74
CA ALA A 105 -2.72 11.76 10.30
C ALA A 105 -1.29 11.69 9.79
N ARG A 106 -0.35 12.34 10.47
CA ARG A 106 1.07 12.36 10.12
C ARG A 106 1.69 10.97 10.17
N PHE A 107 1.47 10.23 11.25
CA PHE A 107 2.03 8.87 11.41
C PHE A 107 1.42 7.90 10.41
N ALA A 108 0.12 7.97 10.17
CA ALA A 108 -0.56 7.15 9.18
C ALA A 108 -0.04 7.40 7.76
N ILE A 109 0.07 8.66 7.35
CA ILE A 109 0.57 9.04 6.02
C ILE A 109 2.05 8.68 5.87
N ALA A 110 2.88 8.95 6.89
CA ALA A 110 4.30 8.57 6.88
C ALA A 110 4.47 7.05 6.75
N ALA A 111 3.66 6.27 7.48
CA ALA A 111 3.68 4.81 7.41
C ALA A 111 3.27 4.29 6.02
N LEU A 112 2.23 4.86 5.42
CA LEU A 112 1.79 4.57 4.05
C LEU A 112 2.90 4.82 3.03
N LEU A 113 3.50 6.01 3.06
CA LEU A 113 4.55 6.40 2.12
C LEU A 113 5.79 5.53 2.27
N ARG A 114 6.20 5.25 3.50
CA ARG A 114 7.33 4.36 3.81
C ARG A 114 7.06 2.93 3.36
N PHE A 115 5.86 2.40 3.57
CA PHE A 115 5.47 1.07 3.13
C PHE A 115 5.66 0.91 1.62
N PHE A 116 5.20 1.88 0.83
CA PHE A 116 5.38 1.88 -0.62
C PHE A 116 6.83 2.12 -1.04
N ALA A 117 7.57 3.00 -0.35
CA ALA A 117 8.99 3.24 -0.64
C ALA A 117 9.83 1.99 -0.45
N GLN A 118 9.55 1.21 0.58
CA GLN A 118 10.24 -0.06 0.88
C GLN A 118 9.80 -1.23 -0.01
N ARG A 119 8.64 -1.12 -0.69
CA ARG A 119 8.04 -2.17 -1.53
C ARG A 119 7.66 -1.64 -2.91
N PRO A 120 8.64 -1.22 -3.73
CA PRO A 120 8.38 -0.55 -5.01
C PRO A 120 7.59 -1.42 -6.00
N ASP A 121 7.75 -2.75 -5.96
CA ASP A 121 6.99 -3.67 -6.81
C ASP A 121 5.51 -3.68 -6.42
N TYR A 122 5.22 -3.66 -5.12
CA TYR A 122 3.85 -3.56 -4.64
C TYR A 122 3.26 -2.17 -4.88
N ALA A 123 4.03 -1.10 -4.68
CA ALA A 123 3.58 0.25 -5.00
C ALA A 123 3.12 0.34 -6.47
N HIS A 124 3.91 -0.22 -7.41
CA HIS A 124 3.54 -0.29 -8.82
C HIS A 124 2.27 -1.12 -9.05
N MET A 125 2.20 -2.31 -8.47
CA MET A 125 1.02 -3.18 -8.57
C MET A 125 -0.23 -2.52 -8.00
N GLY A 126 -0.14 -1.97 -6.79
CA GLY A 126 -1.29 -1.45 -6.03
C GLY A 126 -1.80 -0.09 -6.48
N VAL A 127 -0.95 0.71 -7.15
CA VAL A 127 -1.29 2.07 -7.57
C VAL A 127 -1.52 2.17 -9.07
N ILE A 128 -0.76 1.42 -9.89
CA ILE A 128 -0.81 1.49 -11.36
C ILE A 128 -1.56 0.30 -11.94
N GLU A 129 -1.06 -0.92 -11.72
CA GLU A 129 -1.55 -2.11 -12.42
C GLU A 129 -2.93 -2.58 -11.94
N VAL A 130 -3.33 -2.22 -10.73
CA VAL A 130 -4.68 -2.47 -10.21
C VAL A 130 -5.77 -1.87 -11.12
N MET A 131 -5.47 -0.76 -11.82
CA MET A 131 -6.40 -0.13 -12.76
C MET A 131 -6.64 -1.01 -14.00
N ALA A 132 -5.63 -1.75 -14.44
CA ALA A 132 -5.71 -2.67 -15.57
C ALA A 132 -6.39 -4.00 -15.23
N ALA A 133 -6.50 -4.33 -13.94
CA ALA A 133 -7.09 -5.58 -13.47
C ALA A 133 -8.64 -5.58 -13.43
N GLY A 134 -9.26 -4.46 -13.83
CA GLY A 134 -10.69 -4.34 -14.04
C GLY A 134 -11.48 -3.76 -12.86
N PRO A 135 -12.82 -3.63 -13.02
CA PRO A 135 -13.67 -2.88 -12.08
C PRO A 135 -13.64 -3.40 -10.64
N THR A 136 -13.57 -4.70 -10.45
CA THR A 136 -13.51 -5.31 -9.11
C THR A 136 -12.23 -4.90 -8.37
N ALA A 137 -11.08 -4.88 -9.06
CA ALA A 137 -9.81 -4.46 -8.50
C ALA A 137 -9.83 -2.97 -8.11
N VAL A 138 -10.41 -2.13 -8.98
CA VAL A 138 -10.60 -0.70 -8.72
C VAL A 138 -11.48 -0.47 -7.49
N ALA A 139 -12.59 -1.21 -7.36
CA ALA A 139 -13.49 -1.11 -6.20
C ALA A 139 -12.77 -1.50 -4.89
N GLU A 140 -11.97 -2.55 -4.89
CA GLU A 140 -11.19 -2.96 -3.72
C GLU A 140 -10.10 -1.94 -3.36
N ARG A 141 -9.45 -1.33 -4.36
CA ARG A 141 -8.52 -0.22 -4.14
C ARG A 141 -9.22 0.98 -3.49
N ASP A 142 -10.39 1.36 -4.01
CA ASP A 142 -11.15 2.49 -3.48
C ASP A 142 -11.64 2.23 -2.05
N GLN A 143 -11.99 0.99 -1.73
CA GLN A 143 -12.33 0.57 -0.38
C GLN A 143 -11.11 0.68 0.57
N ALA A 144 -9.94 0.20 0.16
CA ALA A 144 -8.71 0.32 0.95
C ALA A 144 -8.32 1.79 1.19
N LEU A 145 -8.41 2.63 0.13
CA LEU A 145 -8.18 4.07 0.23
C LEU A 145 -9.18 4.73 1.19
N GLY A 146 -10.46 4.36 1.11
CA GLY A 146 -11.49 4.84 2.03
C GLY A 146 -11.21 4.48 3.49
N ALA A 147 -10.75 3.26 3.75
CA ALA A 147 -10.38 2.82 5.10
C ALA A 147 -9.19 3.63 5.66
N ILE A 148 -8.15 3.87 4.85
CA ILE A 148 -7.01 4.72 5.25
C ILE A 148 -7.48 6.16 5.50
N ALA A 149 -8.32 6.71 4.62
CA ALA A 149 -8.85 8.05 4.77
C ALA A 149 -9.66 8.23 6.06
N SER A 150 -10.46 7.23 6.45
CA SER A 150 -11.22 7.25 7.70
C SER A 150 -10.33 7.25 8.93
N LEU A 151 -9.21 6.50 8.92
CA LEU A 151 -8.23 6.51 10.02
C LEU A 151 -7.58 7.89 10.23
N ILE A 152 -7.46 8.69 9.17
CA ILE A 152 -6.76 9.98 9.18
C ILE A 152 -7.71 11.12 9.51
N GLY A 153 -8.97 11.07 9.06
CA GLY A 153 -9.73 12.28 8.84
C GLY A 153 -11.05 12.45 9.56
N GLU A 154 -11.56 11.50 10.33
CA GLU A 154 -12.88 11.65 10.96
C GLU A 154 -12.92 12.81 11.97
N GLU A 155 -11.88 13.01 12.78
CA GLU A 155 -11.80 14.13 13.71
C GLU A 155 -11.53 15.47 13.00
N ALA A 156 -10.68 15.45 11.95
CA ALA A 156 -10.44 16.64 11.13
C ALA A 156 -11.72 17.17 10.47
N LEU A 157 -12.62 16.24 10.09
CA LEU A 157 -13.91 16.60 9.51
C LEU A 157 -14.86 17.26 10.52
N ALA A 158 -14.79 16.87 11.79
CA ALA A 158 -15.60 17.47 12.85
C ALA A 158 -15.20 18.91 13.14
N LEU A 159 -13.95 19.30 12.86
CA LEU A 159 -13.41 20.63 13.10
C LEU A 159 -13.61 21.60 11.92
N ALA A 160 -13.90 21.10 10.72
CA ALA A 160 -14.06 21.93 9.54
C ALA A 160 -15.54 22.23 9.26
N PRO A 161 -15.95 23.51 9.20
CA PRO A 161 -17.29 23.90 8.78
C PRO A 161 -17.47 23.60 7.29
N GLN A 162 -18.01 22.44 6.96
CA GLN A 162 -18.08 21.94 5.59
C GLN A 162 -19.49 21.45 5.21
N PRO A 163 -19.99 21.80 4.02
CA PRO A 163 -21.25 21.25 3.54
C PRO A 163 -21.18 19.77 3.16
N ALA A 164 -19.97 19.23 2.90
CA ALA A 164 -19.77 17.83 2.47
C ALA A 164 -18.44 17.24 2.98
N PRO A 165 -18.29 17.02 4.31
CA PRO A 165 -17.00 16.61 4.90
C PRO A 165 -16.46 15.29 4.34
N ARG A 166 -17.31 14.30 4.08
CA ARG A 166 -16.89 13.02 3.49
C ARG A 166 -16.36 13.17 2.07
N LEU A 167 -16.93 14.09 1.28
CA LEU A 167 -16.45 14.36 -0.08
C LEU A 167 -15.09 15.04 -0.06
N LEU A 168 -14.87 15.98 0.85
CA LEU A 168 -13.58 16.62 1.05
C LEU A 168 -12.49 15.60 1.40
N LEU A 169 -12.77 14.71 2.35
CA LEU A 169 -11.83 13.65 2.74
C LEU A 169 -11.45 12.76 1.54
N ARG A 170 -12.43 12.35 0.75
CA ARG A 170 -12.18 11.59 -0.48
C ARG A 170 -11.37 12.37 -1.51
N THR A 171 -11.59 13.68 -1.63
CA THR A 171 -10.84 14.56 -2.52
C THR A 171 -9.37 14.66 -2.10
N VAL A 172 -9.11 14.88 -0.81
CA VAL A 172 -7.76 14.94 -0.25
C VAL A 172 -7.04 13.59 -0.42
N ALA A 173 -7.71 12.49 -0.08
CA ALA A 173 -7.15 11.15 -0.25
C ALA A 173 -6.86 10.83 -1.73
N GLY A 174 -7.77 11.21 -2.65
CA GLY A 174 -7.57 11.07 -4.09
C GLY A 174 -6.41 11.90 -4.61
N GLY A 175 -6.26 13.14 -4.15
CA GLY A 175 -5.12 14.00 -4.48
C GLY A 175 -3.79 13.44 -3.98
N GLY A 176 -3.74 12.93 -2.75
CA GLY A 176 -2.57 12.24 -2.20
C GLY A 176 -2.20 11.00 -3.02
N LEU A 177 -3.20 10.18 -3.38
CA LEU A 177 -2.99 9.00 -4.23
C LEU A 177 -2.46 9.40 -5.61
N GLN A 178 -2.94 10.51 -6.20
CA GLN A 178 -2.46 11.01 -7.49
C GLN A 178 -0.99 11.43 -7.45
N LEU A 179 -0.54 12.04 -6.35
CA LEU A 179 0.88 12.35 -6.15
C LEU A 179 1.72 11.07 -6.06
N ILE A 180 1.26 10.09 -5.28
CA ILE A 180 1.92 8.77 -5.17
C ILE A 180 1.98 8.11 -6.56
N TYR A 181 0.87 8.09 -7.31
CA TYR A 181 0.80 7.53 -8.66
C TYR A 181 1.86 8.15 -9.59
N ALA A 182 1.92 9.48 -9.64
CA ALA A 182 2.87 10.19 -10.50
C ALA A 182 4.33 9.85 -10.17
N TRP A 183 4.66 9.72 -8.87
CA TRP A 183 6.03 9.40 -8.46
C TRP A 183 6.38 7.92 -8.68
N VAL A 184 5.44 7.01 -8.45
CA VAL A 184 5.63 5.58 -8.76
C VAL A 184 5.81 5.37 -10.25
N LEU A 185 4.99 6.03 -11.09
CA LEU A 185 5.09 5.98 -12.55
C LEU A 185 6.43 6.53 -13.06
N ALA A 186 6.95 7.57 -12.41
CA ALA A 186 8.26 8.15 -12.71
C ALA A 186 9.45 7.31 -12.17
N GLY A 187 9.21 6.14 -11.56
CA GLY A 187 10.25 5.30 -10.97
C GLY A 187 10.84 5.82 -9.65
N ARG A 188 10.20 6.81 -9.03
CA ARG A 188 10.67 7.49 -7.81
C ARG A 188 10.08 6.92 -6.52
N SER A 189 9.70 5.65 -6.50
CA SER A 189 9.08 5.04 -5.32
C SER A 189 9.92 5.17 -4.04
N ALA A 190 11.25 5.11 -4.14
CA ALA A 190 12.15 5.26 -2.99
C ALA A 190 12.10 6.67 -2.33
N GLU A 191 11.60 7.67 -3.04
CA GLU A 191 11.51 9.05 -2.56
C GLU A 191 10.13 9.43 -2.02
N LEU A 192 9.15 8.52 -1.98
CA LEU A 192 7.76 8.81 -1.64
C LEU A 192 7.60 9.51 -0.29
N GLU A 193 8.47 9.24 0.69
CA GLU A 193 8.42 9.90 2.00
C GLU A 193 8.57 11.43 1.90
N ARG A 194 9.16 11.95 0.84
CA ARG A 194 9.25 13.41 0.58
C ARG A 194 7.90 14.07 0.28
N LEU A 195 6.88 13.30 -0.03
CA LEU A 195 5.51 13.79 -0.23
C LEU A 195 4.79 14.13 1.08
N LEU A 196 5.32 13.69 2.23
CA LEU A 196 4.65 13.84 3.52
C LEU A 196 4.24 15.30 3.82
N PRO A 197 5.11 16.33 3.69
CA PRO A 197 4.71 17.72 3.98
C PRO A 197 3.57 18.19 3.06
N THR A 198 3.63 17.86 1.76
CA THR A 198 2.59 18.26 0.81
C THR A 198 1.24 17.62 1.11
N ILE A 199 1.22 16.32 1.41
CA ILE A 199 -0.01 15.60 1.74
C ILE A 199 -0.56 16.10 3.08
N MET A 200 0.29 16.34 4.09
CA MET A 200 -0.11 16.95 5.36
C MET A 200 -0.70 18.34 5.18
N TYR A 201 -0.11 19.17 4.32
CA TYR A 201 -0.69 20.48 3.99
C TYR A 201 -2.13 20.34 3.47
N MET A 202 -2.37 19.42 2.53
CA MET A 202 -3.72 19.18 2.00
C MET A 202 -4.72 18.75 3.09
N VAL A 203 -4.28 17.88 4.01
CA VAL A 203 -5.11 17.41 5.14
C VAL A 203 -5.43 18.55 6.11
N LEU A 204 -4.45 19.42 6.39
CA LEU A 204 -4.55 20.47 7.39
C LEU A 204 -5.23 21.76 6.88
N CYS A 205 -5.35 21.95 5.55
CA CYS A 205 -5.94 23.16 4.97
C CYS A 205 -7.38 23.42 5.42
N ALA A 206 -8.21 22.38 5.50
CA ALA A 206 -9.61 22.54 5.85
C ALA A 206 -9.82 23.02 7.30
N PRO A 207 -9.18 22.40 8.33
CA PRO A 207 -9.36 22.82 9.72
C PRO A 207 -8.57 24.10 10.08
N HIS A 208 -7.43 24.40 9.45
CA HIS A 208 -6.52 25.48 9.89
C HIS A 208 -6.34 26.63 8.90
N GLY A 209 -6.92 26.52 7.72
CA GLY A 209 -6.64 27.44 6.61
C GLY A 209 -5.23 27.29 6.03
N PRO A 210 -4.92 27.97 4.91
CA PRO A 210 -3.65 27.77 4.20
C PRO A 210 -2.40 28.12 5.03
N ALA A 211 -2.43 29.25 5.75
CA ALA A 211 -1.27 29.68 6.55
C ALA A 211 -1.01 28.74 7.74
N GLY A 212 -2.07 28.35 8.47
CA GLY A 212 -1.97 27.42 9.58
C GLY A 212 -1.53 26.02 9.13
N ALA A 213 -2.00 25.56 7.98
CA ALA A 213 -1.63 24.29 7.38
C ALA A 213 -0.15 24.28 6.96
N ALA A 214 0.35 25.33 6.33
CA ALA A 214 1.74 25.42 5.89
C ALA A 214 2.72 25.35 7.09
N ALA A 215 2.42 26.09 8.17
CA ALA A 215 3.24 26.06 9.38
C ALA A 215 3.30 24.65 10.01
N ARG A 216 2.15 23.97 10.13
CA ARG A 216 2.06 22.63 10.75
C ARG A 216 2.58 21.51 9.86
N ALA A 217 2.48 21.64 8.54
CA ALA A 217 3.00 20.67 7.57
C ALA A 217 4.53 20.70 7.44
N GLY A 218 5.19 21.74 7.98
CA GLY A 218 6.64 21.94 7.82
C GLY A 218 7.01 22.45 6.41
N LEU A 219 6.05 23.04 5.70
CA LEU A 219 6.32 23.78 4.47
C LEU A 219 6.75 25.18 4.88
N MET A 220 8.03 25.51 4.67
CA MET A 220 8.49 26.90 4.77
C MET A 220 7.75 27.73 3.72
N PRO A 221 7.25 28.94 4.06
CA PRO A 221 6.79 29.84 3.02
C PRO A 221 7.96 30.04 2.04
N ASP A 222 7.70 29.84 0.76
CA ASP A 222 8.63 30.28 -0.28
C ASP A 222 8.95 31.74 0.03
N HIS A 223 10.20 32.02 0.39
CA HIS A 223 10.65 33.39 0.50
C HIS A 223 10.39 34.00 -0.88
N ALA A 224 9.40 34.87 -0.97
CA ALA A 224 9.19 35.72 -2.14
C ALA A 224 10.57 36.29 -2.48
N GLY A 225 11.10 35.87 -3.65
CA GLY A 225 12.35 36.39 -4.14
C GLY A 225 12.28 37.92 -4.19
N PRO A 226 13.41 38.59 -4.05
CA PRO A 226 13.43 40.07 -4.04
C PRO A 226 12.83 40.57 -5.35
N SER A 227 11.94 41.54 -5.23
CA SER A 227 11.29 42.35 -6.29
C SER A 227 12.31 43.00 -7.19
#